data_cf56e805d5a35280f0bc9a5cff97a885
#
_entry.id   cf56e805d5a35280f0bc9a5cff97a885
#
_cell.length_a   1.000
_cell.length_b   1.000
_cell.length_c   1.000
_cell.angle_alpha   90.00
_cell.angle_beta   90.00
_cell.angle_gamma   90.00
#
_symmetry.space_group_name_H-M   'P 1'
#
loop_
_entity.id
_entity.type
_entity.pdbx_description
1 polymer ?
#
loop_
_entity_poly.entity_id
_entity_poly.type
_entity_poly.pdbx_seq_one_letter_code
_entity_poly.pdbx_strand_id
1 'polypeptide(L)'
;MARILVSLGITKVRITGGEPLLRKGVVEFVRELAKFRPQGLKPEFPNGANGATEVVPSRSSPQGLKPQSIDAASGMSGSRALPGGAEEQRQRAPRPKAFDREDRQEQPLSSQRDRGLPLDLAITTNGHLLADMAQPLKDAGLNRVTVSMDAVDSDRFTRITRVPGGFDHVLAGMRAARDAGLGPVKVNCVLMRGFNEDQIVPFGMFARDEGVVVRYIEFMPLEEDRVWAPSTVVPLEEILQRMGEYRPLVEIPHARSETARRYRFDDGIGEIGIIAPVSHPFCGHCSRIRITSDGKIRTCLFSVWDHDLHALMRHGASDDELADFIIGVVQKKEERHHIGEPDFVPASRTMVHIGG
;
A
#
# COMPACT_ATOMS: atom_id res chain seq x y z
N MET A 1 -17.80 16.36 9.78
CA MET A 1 -16.63 15.47 9.79
C MET A 1 -15.62 15.83 8.70
N ALA A 2 -15.92 15.77 7.39
CA ALA A 2 -14.94 16.08 6.33
C ALA A 2 -14.26 17.44 6.52
N ARG A 3 -15.03 18.49 6.91
CA ARG A 3 -14.48 19.82 7.22
C ARG A 3 -13.42 19.74 8.31
N ILE A 4 -13.65 19.01 9.40
CA ILE A 4 -12.72 18.86 10.51
C ILE A 4 -11.45 18.13 10.03
N LEU A 5 -11.57 17.03 9.30
CA LEU A 5 -10.43 16.28 8.76
C LEU A 5 -9.57 17.15 7.85
N VAL A 6 -10.19 17.93 6.97
CA VAL A 6 -9.47 18.87 6.08
C VAL A 6 -8.80 19.98 6.86
N SER A 7 -9.43 20.53 7.90
CA SER A 7 -8.79 21.52 8.79
C SER A 7 -7.62 20.92 9.57
N LEU A 8 -7.62 19.62 9.85
CA LEU A 8 -6.50 18.87 10.43
C LEU A 8 -5.42 18.45 9.41
N GLY A 9 -5.50 18.92 8.16
CA GLY A 9 -4.45 18.71 7.16
C GLY A 9 -4.63 17.48 6.27
N ILE A 10 -5.80 16.84 6.26
CA ILE A 10 -6.08 15.77 5.30
C ILE A 10 -6.17 16.38 3.89
N THR A 11 -5.32 15.92 2.99
CA THR A 11 -5.24 16.36 1.59
C THR A 11 -5.76 15.34 0.61
N LYS A 12 -5.93 14.08 1.04
CA LYS A 12 -6.37 12.96 0.19
C LYS A 12 -7.46 12.17 0.88
N VAL A 13 -8.55 11.92 0.17
CA VAL A 13 -9.64 11.06 0.64
C VAL A 13 -9.87 9.94 -0.36
N ARG A 14 -9.93 8.71 0.16
CA ARG A 14 -10.34 7.55 -0.63
C ARG A 14 -11.67 7.04 -0.15
N ILE A 15 -12.65 7.06 -1.02
CA ILE A 15 -13.97 6.47 -0.80
C ILE A 15 -13.87 4.99 -1.13
N THR A 16 -14.29 4.15 -0.19
CA THR A 16 -14.27 2.70 -0.31
C THR A 16 -15.36 2.13 0.60
N GLY A 17 -15.36 0.85 0.88
CA GLY A 17 -16.36 0.20 1.72
C GLY A 17 -16.61 -1.20 1.20
N GLY A 18 -17.83 -1.72 1.19
CA GLY A 18 -18.21 -2.83 0.34
C GLY A 18 -18.07 -2.40 -1.12
N GLU A 19 -19.20 -2.02 -1.75
CA GLU A 19 -19.12 -1.38 -3.07
C GLU A 19 -19.70 0.06 -2.98
N PRO A 20 -18.84 1.10 -3.07
CA PRO A 20 -19.29 2.48 -2.85
C PRO A 20 -20.24 2.97 -3.95
N LEU A 21 -20.18 2.43 -5.17
CA LEU A 21 -21.05 2.85 -6.27
C LEU A 21 -22.48 2.37 -6.11
N LEU A 22 -22.75 1.40 -5.25
CA LEU A 22 -24.13 1.00 -4.87
C LEU A 22 -24.80 2.00 -3.92
N ARG A 23 -24.03 2.90 -3.28
CA ARG A 23 -24.59 3.85 -2.33
C ARG A 23 -25.37 4.94 -3.06
N LYS A 24 -26.67 5.07 -2.73
CA LYS A 24 -27.47 6.19 -3.19
C LYS A 24 -26.83 7.51 -2.76
N GLY A 25 -26.72 8.46 -3.69
CA GLY A 25 -26.16 9.78 -3.43
C GLY A 25 -24.63 9.83 -3.37
N VAL A 26 -23.90 8.80 -3.85
CA VAL A 26 -22.44 8.83 -3.86
C VAL A 26 -21.89 9.97 -4.72
N VAL A 27 -22.53 10.32 -5.84
CA VAL A 27 -22.12 11.44 -6.70
C VAL A 27 -22.26 12.77 -5.96
N GLU A 28 -23.39 12.98 -5.26
CA GLU A 28 -23.61 14.15 -4.40
C GLU A 28 -22.58 14.21 -3.29
N PHE A 29 -22.28 13.08 -2.66
CA PHE A 29 -21.28 13.01 -1.61
C PHE A 29 -19.89 13.41 -2.12
N VAL A 30 -19.48 12.94 -3.30
CA VAL A 30 -18.24 13.36 -3.95
C VAL A 30 -18.24 14.86 -4.22
N ARG A 31 -19.37 15.41 -4.74
CA ARG A 31 -19.53 16.84 -5.03
C ARG A 31 -19.38 17.70 -3.77
N GLU A 32 -19.96 17.26 -2.66
CA GLU A 32 -19.82 17.97 -1.39
C GLU A 32 -18.37 17.91 -0.85
N LEU A 33 -17.71 16.75 -0.97
CA LEU A 33 -16.30 16.63 -0.59
C LEU A 33 -15.38 17.51 -1.46
N ALA A 34 -15.68 17.62 -2.76
CA ALA A 34 -14.87 18.41 -3.69
C ALA A 34 -14.88 19.92 -3.40
N LYS A 35 -15.83 20.41 -2.60
CA LYS A 35 -15.89 21.81 -2.16
C LYS A 35 -14.80 22.16 -1.14
N PHE A 36 -14.28 21.18 -0.40
CA PHE A 36 -13.27 21.44 0.61
C PHE A 36 -11.91 21.71 -0.03
N ARG A 37 -11.20 22.69 0.55
CA ARG A 37 -9.81 23.02 0.19
C ARG A 37 -8.96 22.81 1.43
N PRO A 38 -7.91 22.01 1.38
CA PRO A 38 -6.95 21.92 2.46
C PRO A 38 -6.37 23.30 2.77
N GLN A 39 -6.66 23.81 3.95
CA GLN A 39 -5.99 24.98 4.48
C GLN A 39 -4.71 24.50 5.11
N GLY A 40 -3.57 25.04 4.69
CA GLY A 40 -2.29 24.67 5.29
C GLY A 40 -2.32 24.97 6.78
N LEU A 41 -2.46 23.93 7.60
CA LEU A 41 -2.25 24.06 9.03
C LEU A 41 -0.78 24.34 9.30
N LYS A 42 -0.53 25.41 10.05
CA LYS A 42 0.53 25.36 11.03
C LYS A 42 -0.03 24.50 12.16
N PRO A 43 0.53 23.34 12.49
CA PRO A 43 0.25 22.72 13.76
C PRO A 43 0.87 23.66 14.82
N GLU A 44 0.08 24.49 15.42
CA GLU A 44 0.40 25.05 16.72
C GLU A 44 0.23 23.91 17.71
N PHE A 45 1.31 23.12 17.85
CA PHE A 45 1.44 22.29 19.03
C PHE A 45 1.49 23.26 20.21
N PRO A 46 0.65 23.12 21.25
CA PRO A 46 0.78 23.93 22.44
C PRO A 46 2.21 23.80 22.95
N ASN A 47 2.93 24.89 22.96
CA ASN A 47 4.27 25.00 23.50
C ASN A 47 4.22 24.60 24.97
N GLY A 48 4.66 23.40 25.28
CA GLY A 48 4.66 22.91 26.65
C GLY A 48 5.47 21.64 26.83
N ALA A 49 6.69 21.60 26.28
CA ALA A 49 7.77 20.73 26.74
C ALA A 49 9.08 21.11 26.04
N ASN A 50 9.62 22.28 26.29
CA ASN A 50 11.05 22.51 26.13
C ASN A 50 11.74 21.81 27.31
N GLY A 51 11.90 20.49 27.17
CA GLY A 51 12.79 19.67 27.93
C GLY A 51 13.90 19.20 27.01
N ALA A 52 14.83 20.09 26.70
CA ALA A 52 16.12 19.70 26.15
C ALA A 52 16.82 18.84 27.21
N THR A 53 16.60 17.55 27.14
CA THR A 53 17.46 16.58 27.82
C THR A 53 18.61 16.31 26.87
N GLU A 54 19.70 17.01 27.13
CA GLU A 54 21.01 16.75 26.57
C GLU A 54 21.38 15.31 26.93
N VAL A 55 21.25 14.38 25.98
CA VAL A 55 21.72 13.01 26.13
C VAL A 55 23.22 13.05 25.89
N VAL A 56 23.96 13.13 26.98
CA VAL A 56 25.41 12.87 27.00
C VAL A 56 25.61 11.41 26.65
N PRO A 57 26.38 11.07 25.61
CA PRO A 57 26.69 9.67 25.34
C PRO A 57 27.68 9.16 26.38
N SER A 58 27.22 8.30 27.28
CA SER A 58 28.10 7.55 28.16
C SER A 58 28.88 6.51 27.33
N ARG A 59 30.16 6.77 27.14
CA ARG A 59 31.15 5.77 26.73
C ARG A 59 31.31 4.79 27.89
N SER A 60 30.87 3.56 27.69
CA SER A 60 31.39 2.41 28.40
C SER A 60 31.49 1.23 27.44
N SER A 61 32.70 0.99 26.99
CA SER A 61 33.10 -0.25 26.29
C SER A 61 33.20 -1.39 27.31
N PRO A 62 32.64 -2.54 27.06
CA PRO A 62 33.09 -3.75 27.74
C PRO A 62 34.27 -4.35 26.95
N GLN A 63 35.34 -4.53 27.69
CA GLN A 63 36.58 -5.23 27.26
C GLN A 63 36.31 -6.69 26.92
N GLY A 64 37.12 -7.15 25.98
CA GLY A 64 37.22 -8.43 25.35
C GLY A 64 37.07 -9.69 26.22
N LEU A 65 36.42 -10.63 25.61
CA LEU A 65 36.59 -12.05 25.86
C LEU A 65 37.13 -12.69 24.57
N LYS A 66 38.35 -13.18 24.65
CA LYS A 66 39.04 -13.99 23.64
C LYS A 66 38.32 -15.34 23.50
N PRO A 67 38.17 -15.89 22.29
CA PRO A 67 37.76 -17.28 22.16
C PRO A 67 38.89 -18.21 22.52
N GLN A 68 38.61 -19.16 23.38
CA GLN A 68 39.51 -20.29 23.65
C GLN A 68 39.42 -21.30 22.51
N SER A 69 40.57 -21.66 21.97
CA SER A 69 40.81 -22.76 21.08
C SER A 69 40.55 -24.10 21.80
N ILE A 70 39.75 -24.96 21.19
CA ILE A 70 39.76 -26.39 21.55
C ILE A 70 40.42 -27.14 20.41
N ASP A 71 41.55 -27.72 20.76
CA ASP A 71 42.40 -28.54 19.90
C ASP A 71 41.77 -29.91 19.65
N ALA A 72 42.20 -30.41 18.54
CA ALA A 72 41.96 -31.64 17.84
C ALA A 72 42.11 -32.98 18.58
N ALA A 73 41.53 -33.99 17.98
CA ALA A 73 42.24 -35.30 17.80
C ALA A 73 41.63 -36.05 16.61
N SER A 74 42.39 -36.14 15.57
CA SER A 74 42.92 -37.32 14.86
C SER A 74 41.97 -38.51 14.58
N GLY A 75 41.94 -38.92 13.29
CA GLY A 75 41.62 -40.30 12.92
C GLY A 75 41.32 -40.54 11.43
N MET A 76 42.41 -40.81 10.67
CA MET A 76 42.61 -41.80 9.60
C MET A 76 41.68 -41.86 8.35
N SER A 77 42.26 -41.50 7.23
CA SER A 77 42.64 -42.32 6.06
C SER A 77 41.59 -42.87 5.12
N GLY A 78 41.77 -42.59 3.83
CA GLY A 78 41.09 -43.28 2.73
C GLY A 78 41.17 -42.53 1.40
N SER A 79 42.35 -42.64 0.75
CA SER A 79 42.61 -42.20 -0.62
C SER A 79 41.69 -42.86 -1.65
N ARG A 80 41.17 -42.09 -2.61
CA ARG A 80 41.14 -42.56 -4.01
C ARG A 80 41.02 -41.34 -4.95
N ALA A 81 42.07 -41.13 -5.70
CA ALA A 81 42.16 -40.22 -6.83
C ALA A 81 41.42 -40.78 -8.04
N LEU A 82 40.74 -39.98 -8.80
CA LEU A 82 40.46 -40.15 -10.22
C LEU A 82 40.60 -38.80 -10.93
N PRO A 83 40.97 -38.77 -12.21
CA PRO A 83 41.67 -37.69 -12.85
C PRO A 83 40.78 -36.77 -13.71
N GLY A 84 41.26 -35.54 -13.81
CA GLY A 84 41.33 -34.70 -15.00
C GLY A 84 40.04 -34.39 -15.80
N GLY A 85 39.77 -33.09 -15.94
CA GLY A 85 38.93 -32.65 -17.03
C GLY A 85 38.42 -31.21 -16.86
N ALA A 86 39.03 -30.28 -17.61
CA ALA A 86 38.53 -29.03 -18.11
C ALA A 86 38.20 -27.91 -17.11
N GLU A 87 39.11 -26.98 -16.97
CA GLU A 87 38.93 -25.59 -16.55
C GLU A 87 38.03 -24.88 -17.54
N GLU A 88 36.77 -24.71 -17.21
CA GLU A 88 35.87 -23.79 -17.88
C GLU A 88 35.93 -22.46 -17.14
N GLN A 89 36.61 -21.49 -17.74
CA GLN A 89 36.71 -20.10 -17.29
C GLN A 89 35.31 -19.48 -17.28
N ARG A 90 34.61 -19.50 -16.14
CA ARG A 90 33.43 -18.65 -15.90
C ARG A 90 33.90 -17.24 -15.66
N GLN A 91 33.75 -16.40 -16.68
CA GLN A 91 33.88 -14.94 -16.56
C GLN A 91 32.87 -14.45 -15.51
N ARG A 92 33.42 -13.96 -14.39
CA ARG A 92 32.63 -13.27 -13.35
C ARG A 92 32.10 -11.96 -13.94
N ALA A 93 30.78 -11.83 -14.00
CA ALA A 93 30.10 -10.56 -14.26
C ALA A 93 30.58 -9.50 -13.24
N PRO A 94 30.80 -8.24 -13.65
CA PRO A 94 31.22 -7.18 -12.77
C PRO A 94 30.16 -6.89 -11.70
N ARG A 95 30.59 -6.82 -10.45
CA ARG A 95 29.75 -6.36 -9.33
C ARG A 95 29.29 -4.94 -9.61
N PRO A 96 28.00 -4.60 -9.40
CA PRO A 96 27.55 -3.22 -9.47
C PRO A 96 28.30 -2.40 -8.43
N LYS A 97 28.86 -1.27 -8.86
CA LYS A 97 29.55 -0.32 -7.99
C LYS A 97 28.60 0.15 -6.91
N ALA A 98 29.05 0.17 -5.65
CA ALA A 98 28.38 0.81 -4.55
C ALA A 98 28.09 2.28 -4.94
N PHE A 99 26.84 2.66 -4.86
CA PHE A 99 26.41 4.05 -5.04
C PHE A 99 26.87 4.84 -3.81
N ASP A 100 27.79 5.76 -4.01
CA ASP A 100 28.25 6.67 -2.97
C ASP A 100 27.07 7.48 -2.42
N ARG A 101 26.92 7.38 -1.12
CA ARG A 101 25.97 8.17 -0.32
C ARG A 101 26.61 9.53 0.04
N GLU A 102 26.75 10.43 -0.92
CA GLU A 102 27.10 11.79 -0.59
C GLU A 102 26.24 12.76 -1.41
N ASP A 103 25.65 13.75 -0.72
CA ASP A 103 24.99 14.95 -1.20
C ASP A 103 23.69 14.82 -2.02
N ARG A 104 22.61 14.43 -1.35
CA ARG A 104 21.30 15.01 -1.65
C ARG A 104 20.77 15.70 -0.40
N GLN A 105 20.87 17.01 -0.38
CA GLN A 105 20.09 17.85 0.53
C GLN A 105 18.61 17.46 0.36
N GLU A 106 18.08 16.78 1.38
CA GLU A 106 16.66 16.42 1.46
C GLU A 106 15.86 17.71 1.62
N GLN A 107 15.34 18.23 0.53
CA GLN A 107 14.26 19.20 0.63
C GLN A 107 13.00 18.45 1.11
N PRO A 108 12.31 18.92 2.15
CA PRO A 108 11.06 18.31 2.59
C PRO A 108 9.99 18.51 1.52
N LEU A 109 9.78 17.48 0.73
CA LEU A 109 8.71 17.39 -0.28
C LEU A 109 7.40 17.14 0.46
N SER A 110 6.68 18.17 0.92
CA SER A 110 5.23 18.02 1.08
C SER A 110 4.50 19.22 1.69
N SER A 111 5.06 19.95 2.64
CA SER A 111 4.24 20.86 3.45
C SER A 111 3.90 22.22 2.82
N GLN A 112 4.54 22.61 1.69
CA GLN A 112 4.29 23.91 1.07
C GLN A 112 3.54 23.84 -0.27
N ARG A 113 3.50 22.68 -0.96
CA ARG A 113 2.89 22.56 -2.29
C ARG A 113 1.38 22.34 -2.28
N ASP A 114 0.79 21.86 -1.18
CA ASP A 114 -0.63 21.47 -1.14
C ASP A 114 -1.56 22.57 -0.61
N ARG A 115 -1.04 23.75 -0.29
CA ARG A 115 -1.85 24.87 0.23
C ARG A 115 -2.75 25.43 -0.87
N GLY A 116 -4.06 25.32 -0.68
CA GLY A 116 -5.06 25.85 -1.61
C GLY A 116 -5.38 24.95 -2.80
N LEU A 117 -4.72 23.79 -2.95
CA LEU A 117 -5.09 22.80 -3.96
C LEU A 117 -6.42 22.11 -3.59
N PRO A 118 -7.18 21.63 -4.58
CA PRO A 118 -8.35 20.81 -4.31
C PRO A 118 -8.01 19.55 -3.53
N LEU A 119 -8.95 19.09 -2.70
CA LEU A 119 -8.87 17.79 -2.05
C LEU A 119 -8.71 16.68 -3.10
N ASP A 120 -7.69 15.82 -2.96
CA ASP A 120 -7.48 14.70 -3.87
C ASP A 120 -8.46 13.56 -3.53
N LEU A 121 -9.49 13.41 -4.36
CA LEU A 121 -10.56 12.44 -4.18
C LEU A 121 -10.34 11.21 -5.04
N ALA A 122 -10.35 10.05 -4.43
CA ALA A 122 -10.25 8.76 -5.12
C ALA A 122 -11.36 7.81 -4.66
N ILE A 123 -11.78 6.91 -5.54
CA ILE A 123 -12.69 5.82 -5.21
C ILE A 123 -12.05 4.48 -5.49
N THR A 124 -12.34 3.47 -4.66
CA THR A 124 -12.02 2.07 -4.94
C THR A 124 -13.33 1.32 -5.16
N THR A 125 -13.46 0.61 -6.27
CA THR A 125 -14.70 -0.06 -6.71
C THR A 125 -14.39 -1.42 -7.34
N ASN A 126 -15.36 -2.31 -7.37
CA ASN A 126 -15.31 -3.53 -8.18
C ASN A 126 -15.50 -3.27 -9.71
N GLY A 127 -15.84 -2.05 -10.10
CA GLY A 127 -15.90 -1.61 -11.49
C GLY A 127 -17.20 -1.88 -12.24
N HIS A 128 -18.11 -2.71 -11.72
CA HIS A 128 -19.32 -3.11 -12.46
C HIS A 128 -20.25 -1.97 -12.84
N LEU A 129 -20.38 -0.95 -11.99
CA LEU A 129 -21.23 0.21 -12.22
C LEU A 129 -20.47 1.42 -12.78
N LEU A 130 -19.17 1.26 -13.01
CA LEU A 130 -18.29 2.39 -13.31
C LEU A 130 -18.54 2.98 -14.70
N ALA A 131 -18.98 2.18 -15.67
CA ALA A 131 -19.27 2.66 -17.02
C ALA A 131 -20.32 3.81 -17.03
N ASP A 132 -21.40 3.64 -16.28
CA ASP A 132 -22.47 4.62 -16.20
C ASP A 132 -22.14 5.79 -15.25
N MET A 133 -21.23 5.58 -14.31
CA MET A 133 -20.94 6.54 -13.25
C MET A 133 -19.66 7.35 -13.45
N ALA A 134 -18.80 6.99 -14.40
CA ALA A 134 -17.51 7.63 -14.60
C ALA A 134 -17.63 9.13 -14.84
N GLN A 135 -18.43 9.55 -15.81
CA GLN A 135 -18.64 10.96 -16.13
C GLN A 135 -19.33 11.72 -14.99
N PRO A 136 -20.47 11.25 -14.41
CA PRO A 136 -21.09 11.90 -13.25
C PRO A 136 -20.12 12.08 -12.06
N LEU A 137 -19.26 11.10 -11.78
CA LEU A 137 -18.25 11.20 -10.71
C LEU A 137 -17.17 12.22 -11.05
N LYS A 138 -16.73 12.28 -12.31
CA LYS A 138 -15.76 13.29 -12.77
C LYS A 138 -16.34 14.69 -12.62
N ASP A 139 -17.57 14.91 -13.06
CA ASP A 139 -18.27 16.20 -12.97
C ASP A 139 -18.51 16.62 -11.51
N ALA A 140 -18.64 15.65 -10.62
CA ALA A 140 -18.71 15.88 -9.19
C ALA A 140 -17.36 16.24 -8.53
N GLY A 141 -16.24 16.10 -9.27
CA GLY A 141 -14.91 16.46 -8.77
C GLY A 141 -14.05 15.28 -8.32
N LEU A 142 -14.42 14.03 -8.64
CA LEU A 142 -13.54 12.87 -8.43
C LEU A 142 -12.28 13.01 -9.29
N ASN A 143 -11.12 12.68 -8.72
CA ASN A 143 -9.85 12.78 -9.44
C ASN A 143 -9.43 11.44 -10.03
N ARG A 144 -9.58 10.34 -9.28
CA ARG A 144 -8.99 9.05 -9.63
C ARG A 144 -9.85 7.88 -9.24
N VAL A 145 -9.72 6.80 -10.01
CA VAL A 145 -10.39 5.51 -9.75
C VAL A 145 -9.34 4.42 -9.52
N THR A 146 -9.66 3.52 -8.60
CA THR A 146 -8.98 2.23 -8.45
C THR A 146 -10.03 1.13 -8.60
N VAL A 147 -9.76 0.17 -9.47
CA VAL A 147 -10.62 -0.99 -9.70
C VAL A 147 -9.97 -2.21 -9.03
N SER A 148 -10.74 -2.96 -8.27
CA SER A 148 -10.29 -4.25 -7.71
C SER A 148 -10.59 -5.37 -8.69
N MET A 149 -9.56 -6.13 -9.09
CA MET A 149 -9.68 -7.19 -10.07
C MET A 149 -8.54 -8.20 -9.87
N ASP A 150 -8.86 -9.49 -9.73
CA ASP A 150 -7.91 -10.54 -9.39
C ASP A 150 -7.62 -11.52 -10.56
N ALA A 151 -8.18 -11.26 -11.74
CA ALA A 151 -7.86 -11.94 -12.99
C ALA A 151 -8.13 -11.03 -14.19
N VAL A 152 -7.41 -11.25 -15.31
CA VAL A 152 -7.53 -10.50 -16.58
C VAL A 152 -8.10 -11.33 -17.73
N ASP A 153 -8.53 -12.56 -17.46
CA ASP A 153 -9.29 -13.37 -18.41
C ASP A 153 -10.71 -13.61 -17.90
N SER A 154 -11.68 -13.66 -18.82
CA SER A 154 -13.11 -13.74 -18.50
C SER A 154 -13.49 -15.00 -17.73
N ASP A 155 -12.89 -16.15 -18.07
CA ASP A 155 -13.24 -17.42 -17.42
C ASP A 155 -12.72 -17.46 -15.98
N ARG A 156 -11.49 -17.00 -15.79
CA ARG A 156 -10.88 -16.91 -14.45
C ARG A 156 -11.59 -15.88 -13.60
N PHE A 157 -11.87 -14.70 -14.18
CA PHE A 157 -12.64 -13.66 -13.51
C PHE A 157 -14.00 -14.17 -13.05
N THR A 158 -14.73 -14.88 -13.92
CA THR A 158 -16.03 -15.49 -13.58
C THR A 158 -15.90 -16.53 -12.46
N ARG A 159 -14.86 -17.37 -12.49
CA ARG A 159 -14.62 -18.35 -11.42
C ARG A 159 -14.34 -17.70 -10.06
N ILE A 160 -13.57 -16.62 -10.05
CA ILE A 160 -13.21 -15.88 -8.83
C ILE A 160 -14.41 -15.11 -8.28
N THR A 161 -15.06 -14.31 -9.14
CA THR A 161 -16.12 -13.40 -8.72
C THR A 161 -17.50 -14.04 -8.64
N ARG A 162 -17.68 -15.17 -9.34
CA ARG A 162 -18.97 -15.85 -9.54
C ARG A 162 -19.99 -14.98 -10.30
N VAL A 163 -19.51 -14.02 -11.10
CA VAL A 163 -20.33 -13.11 -11.91
C VAL A 163 -20.05 -13.35 -13.39
N PRO A 164 -20.90 -14.10 -14.10
CA PRO A 164 -20.75 -14.32 -15.54
C PRO A 164 -20.82 -12.99 -16.32
N GLY A 165 -19.92 -12.80 -17.30
CA GLY A 165 -19.85 -11.56 -18.10
C GLY A 165 -19.34 -10.34 -17.32
N GLY A 166 -19.00 -10.49 -16.05
CA GLY A 166 -18.53 -9.39 -15.21
C GLY A 166 -17.24 -8.74 -15.70
N PHE A 167 -16.36 -9.50 -16.31
CA PHE A 167 -15.09 -9.01 -16.84
C PHE A 167 -15.29 -7.88 -17.87
N ASP A 168 -16.19 -8.08 -18.84
CA ASP A 168 -16.48 -7.10 -19.89
C ASP A 168 -17.08 -5.80 -19.30
N HIS A 169 -17.95 -5.91 -18.29
CA HIS A 169 -18.50 -4.74 -17.59
C HIS A 169 -17.41 -3.95 -16.88
N VAL A 170 -16.48 -4.63 -16.19
CA VAL A 170 -15.37 -3.98 -15.50
C VAL A 170 -14.41 -3.32 -16.49
N LEU A 171 -14.11 -4.00 -17.60
CA LEU A 171 -13.27 -3.45 -18.67
C LEU A 171 -13.90 -2.20 -19.30
N ALA A 172 -15.19 -2.25 -19.61
CA ALA A 172 -15.94 -1.10 -20.11
C ALA A 172 -15.91 0.07 -19.09
N GLY A 173 -16.07 -0.23 -17.79
CA GLY A 173 -16.00 0.75 -16.71
C GLY A 173 -14.61 1.42 -16.60
N MET A 174 -13.54 0.67 -16.74
CA MET A 174 -12.18 1.22 -16.72
C MET A 174 -11.92 2.13 -17.92
N ARG A 175 -12.39 1.75 -19.11
CA ARG A 175 -12.27 2.56 -20.33
C ARG A 175 -13.08 3.86 -20.19
N ALA A 176 -14.33 3.78 -19.72
CA ALA A 176 -15.15 4.94 -19.43
C ALA A 176 -14.49 5.89 -18.39
N ALA A 177 -13.88 5.36 -17.35
CA ALA A 177 -13.16 6.16 -16.36
C ALA A 177 -11.96 6.88 -16.97
N ARG A 178 -11.20 6.21 -17.83
CA ARG A 178 -10.09 6.82 -18.57
C ARG A 178 -10.58 7.94 -19.48
N ASP A 179 -11.62 7.68 -20.25
CA ASP A 179 -12.19 8.62 -21.23
C ASP A 179 -12.79 9.85 -20.53
N ALA A 180 -13.37 9.68 -19.34
CA ALA A 180 -13.82 10.78 -18.48
C ALA A 180 -12.64 11.54 -17.80
N GLY A 181 -11.38 11.10 -17.96
CA GLY A 181 -10.22 11.74 -17.34
C GLY A 181 -10.09 11.48 -15.83
N LEU A 182 -10.59 10.33 -15.34
CA LEU A 182 -10.38 9.84 -13.97
C LEU A 182 -9.04 9.07 -13.86
N GLY A 183 -7.94 9.74 -14.20
CA GLY A 183 -6.66 9.07 -14.36
C GLY A 183 -5.56 9.47 -13.37
N PRO A 184 -4.50 8.65 -13.28
CA PRO A 184 -4.40 7.31 -13.88
C PRO A 184 -5.36 6.31 -13.25
N VAL A 185 -6.05 5.51 -14.09
CA VAL A 185 -6.85 4.38 -13.61
C VAL A 185 -5.91 3.33 -13.04
N LYS A 186 -6.19 2.90 -11.82
CA LYS A 186 -5.40 1.87 -11.14
C LYS A 186 -6.19 0.58 -11.00
N VAL A 187 -5.52 -0.54 -11.16
CA VAL A 187 -6.08 -1.87 -10.92
C VAL A 187 -5.36 -2.51 -9.75
N ASN A 188 -6.09 -2.89 -8.72
CA ASN A 188 -5.56 -3.67 -7.60
C ASN A 188 -5.80 -5.15 -7.85
N CYS A 189 -4.75 -5.95 -7.74
CA CYS A 189 -4.80 -7.40 -7.74
C CYS A 189 -4.18 -7.92 -6.45
N VAL A 190 -4.94 -8.65 -5.64
CA VAL A 190 -4.40 -9.37 -4.49
C VAL A 190 -3.87 -10.71 -4.97
N LEU A 191 -2.57 -10.94 -4.86
CA LEU A 191 -1.94 -12.20 -5.26
C LEU A 191 -1.92 -13.20 -4.12
N MET A 192 -2.47 -14.38 -4.38
CA MET A 192 -2.46 -15.51 -3.45
C MET A 192 -1.90 -16.74 -4.13
N ARG A 193 -0.89 -17.37 -3.51
CA ARG A 193 -0.27 -18.60 -3.99
C ARG A 193 -1.26 -19.75 -4.02
N GLY A 194 -1.23 -20.52 -5.09
CA GLY A 194 -2.16 -21.61 -5.34
C GLY A 194 -3.53 -21.15 -5.86
N PHE A 195 -3.71 -19.84 -6.03
CA PHE A 195 -4.99 -19.27 -6.47
C PHE A 195 -4.89 -18.45 -7.77
N ASN A 196 -4.06 -17.42 -7.80
CA ASN A 196 -3.94 -16.52 -8.95
C ASN A 196 -2.52 -16.00 -9.20
N GLU A 197 -1.48 -16.61 -8.65
CA GLU A 197 -0.09 -16.21 -8.88
C GLU A 197 0.36 -16.34 -10.34
N ASP A 198 -0.36 -17.10 -11.16
CA ASP A 198 -0.16 -17.20 -12.60
C ASP A 198 -0.63 -15.93 -13.35
N GLN A 199 -1.40 -15.05 -12.69
CA GLN A 199 -1.87 -13.79 -13.25
C GLN A 199 -0.80 -12.67 -13.23
N ILE A 200 0.38 -12.89 -12.65
CA ILE A 200 1.45 -11.87 -12.58
C ILE A 200 1.77 -11.32 -13.98
N VAL A 201 2.21 -12.15 -14.90
CA VAL A 201 2.57 -11.72 -16.27
C VAL A 201 1.34 -11.23 -17.06
N PRO A 202 0.19 -11.93 -17.05
CA PRO A 202 -1.03 -11.43 -17.70
C PRO A 202 -1.44 -10.02 -17.27
N PHE A 203 -1.38 -9.69 -15.98
CA PHE A 203 -1.64 -8.33 -15.52
C PHE A 203 -0.59 -7.31 -15.97
N GLY A 204 0.67 -7.70 -16.09
CA GLY A 204 1.72 -6.85 -16.66
C GLY A 204 1.46 -6.50 -18.12
N MET A 205 1.02 -7.47 -18.91
CA MET A 205 0.58 -7.27 -20.30
C MET A 205 -0.65 -6.35 -20.34
N PHE A 206 -1.64 -6.63 -19.50
CA PHE A 206 -2.85 -5.83 -19.37
C PHE A 206 -2.57 -4.36 -19.02
N ALA A 207 -1.58 -4.09 -18.13
CA ALA A 207 -1.16 -2.74 -17.80
C ALA A 207 -0.67 -1.97 -19.04
N ARG A 208 0.02 -2.66 -19.93
CA ARG A 208 0.56 -2.09 -21.19
C ARG A 208 -0.56 -1.86 -22.22
N ASP A 209 -1.42 -2.85 -22.39
CA ASP A 209 -2.45 -2.86 -23.43
C ASP A 209 -3.59 -1.86 -23.13
N GLU A 210 -4.04 -1.79 -21.88
CA GLU A 210 -5.13 -0.92 -21.45
C GLU A 210 -4.64 0.46 -20.94
N GLY A 211 -3.32 0.67 -20.78
CA GLY A 211 -2.77 1.92 -20.29
C GLY A 211 -3.15 2.23 -18.83
N VAL A 212 -3.33 1.21 -18.02
CA VAL A 212 -3.66 1.30 -16.60
C VAL A 212 -2.43 1.03 -15.72
N VAL A 213 -2.47 1.43 -14.46
CA VAL A 213 -1.43 1.09 -13.48
C VAL A 213 -1.89 -0.11 -12.67
N VAL A 214 -1.31 -1.28 -12.92
CA VAL A 214 -1.59 -2.49 -12.13
C VAL A 214 -0.81 -2.43 -10.82
N ARG A 215 -1.49 -2.74 -9.70
CA ARG A 215 -0.87 -2.84 -8.39
C ARG A 215 -1.08 -4.23 -7.82
N TYR A 216 -0.02 -5.00 -7.75
CA TYR A 216 0.02 -6.27 -7.04
C TYR A 216 0.06 -6.01 -5.55
N ILE A 217 -0.76 -6.71 -4.81
CA ILE A 217 -0.86 -6.61 -3.35
C ILE A 217 -0.60 -7.99 -2.77
N GLU A 218 0.35 -8.10 -1.86
CA GLU A 218 0.57 -9.33 -1.11
C GLU A 218 -0.68 -9.69 -0.30
N PHE A 219 -1.03 -10.96 -0.29
CA PHE A 219 -2.15 -11.46 0.50
C PHE A 219 -1.93 -11.24 2.00
N MET A 220 -2.93 -10.68 2.67
CA MET A 220 -2.86 -10.25 4.07
C MET A 220 -3.92 -10.96 4.91
N PRO A 221 -3.70 -11.17 6.23
CA PRO A 221 -4.64 -11.86 7.14
C PRO A 221 -5.84 -10.97 7.52
N LEU A 222 -6.69 -10.64 6.53
CA LEU A 222 -7.87 -9.79 6.67
C LEU A 222 -9.15 -10.44 6.14
N GLU A 223 -9.07 -11.69 5.76
CA GLU A 223 -10.19 -12.49 5.27
C GLU A 223 -10.95 -13.17 6.44
N GLU A 224 -12.20 -13.50 6.17
CA GLU A 224 -13.09 -14.09 7.15
C GLU A 224 -12.72 -15.55 7.46
N ASP A 225 -12.34 -16.29 6.41
CA ASP A 225 -12.06 -17.73 6.49
C ASP A 225 -10.72 -18.07 7.17
N ARG A 226 -9.90 -17.07 7.49
CA ARG A 226 -8.58 -17.21 8.13
C ARG A 226 -7.66 -18.22 7.46
N VAL A 227 -7.67 -18.23 6.13
CA VAL A 227 -6.82 -19.11 5.30
C VAL A 227 -5.40 -18.58 5.11
N TRP A 228 -5.14 -17.37 5.59
CA TRP A 228 -3.82 -16.76 5.46
C TRP A 228 -2.75 -17.58 6.20
N ALA A 229 -1.66 -17.83 5.50
CA ALA A 229 -0.43 -18.38 6.04
C ALA A 229 0.76 -17.74 5.30
N PRO A 230 1.96 -17.70 5.87
CA PRO A 230 3.15 -17.21 5.16
C PRO A 230 3.37 -17.90 3.80
N SER A 231 3.02 -19.18 3.68
CA SER A 231 3.12 -19.96 2.45
C SER A 231 2.12 -19.54 1.35
N THR A 232 1.05 -18.81 1.68
CA THR A 232 0.08 -18.31 0.70
C THR A 232 0.47 -16.94 0.13
N VAL A 233 1.51 -16.31 0.66
CA VAL A 233 2.00 -15.02 0.19
C VAL A 233 2.88 -15.21 -1.06
N VAL A 234 2.68 -14.36 -2.05
CA VAL A 234 3.59 -14.20 -3.20
C VAL A 234 4.41 -12.94 -2.94
N PRO A 235 5.69 -13.07 -2.56
CA PRO A 235 6.49 -11.92 -2.12
C PRO A 235 6.93 -11.04 -3.30
N LEU A 236 7.31 -9.81 -2.97
CA LEU A 236 7.75 -8.79 -3.93
C LEU A 236 8.84 -9.31 -4.87
N GLU A 237 9.83 -10.05 -4.35
CA GLU A 237 10.95 -10.56 -5.14
C GLU A 237 10.49 -11.53 -6.23
N GLU A 238 9.53 -12.39 -5.91
CA GLU A 238 8.99 -13.34 -6.87
C GLU A 238 8.18 -12.63 -7.97
N ILE A 239 7.41 -11.60 -7.59
CA ILE A 239 6.67 -10.78 -8.57
C ILE A 239 7.66 -10.11 -9.52
N LEU A 240 8.73 -9.52 -9.00
CA LEU A 240 9.77 -8.87 -9.80
C LEU A 240 10.52 -9.86 -10.69
N GLN A 241 10.84 -11.04 -10.18
CA GLN A 241 11.52 -12.08 -10.95
C GLN A 241 10.65 -12.51 -12.15
N ARG A 242 9.42 -12.94 -11.89
CA ARG A 242 8.50 -13.42 -12.95
C ARG A 242 8.19 -12.33 -13.99
N MET A 243 8.04 -11.11 -13.53
CA MET A 243 7.81 -9.98 -14.45
C MET A 243 9.08 -9.64 -15.24
N GLY A 244 10.26 -9.72 -14.62
CA GLY A 244 11.55 -9.50 -15.27
C GLY A 244 11.88 -10.56 -16.33
N GLU A 245 11.43 -11.81 -16.17
CA GLU A 245 11.52 -12.87 -17.17
C GLU A 245 10.66 -12.55 -18.40
N TYR A 246 9.51 -11.90 -18.22
CA TYR A 246 8.68 -11.41 -19.32
C TYR A 246 9.31 -10.16 -19.97
N ARG A 247 9.65 -9.15 -19.16
CA ARG A 247 10.26 -7.91 -19.61
C ARG A 247 10.98 -7.18 -18.50
N PRO A 248 12.18 -6.61 -18.76
CA PRO A 248 12.91 -5.84 -17.75
C PRO A 248 12.11 -4.68 -17.18
N LEU A 249 12.29 -4.44 -15.88
CA LEU A 249 11.66 -3.39 -15.12
C LEU A 249 12.70 -2.39 -14.59
N VAL A 250 12.33 -1.12 -14.60
CA VAL A 250 13.09 -0.02 -13.99
C VAL A 250 12.28 0.55 -12.84
N GLU A 251 12.86 0.58 -11.64
CA GLU A 251 12.21 1.23 -10.50
C GLU A 251 12.13 2.74 -10.73
N ILE A 252 10.96 3.31 -10.47
CA ILE A 252 10.72 4.75 -10.60
C ILE A 252 10.51 5.39 -9.23
N PRO A 253 10.97 6.65 -9.04
CA PRO A 253 10.84 7.33 -7.76
C PRO A 253 9.40 7.41 -7.27
N HIS A 254 9.20 7.18 -5.98
CA HIS A 254 7.91 7.29 -5.31
C HIS A 254 8.07 7.98 -3.94
N ALA A 255 7.00 8.60 -3.44
CA ALA A 255 7.04 9.24 -2.14
C ALA A 255 7.10 8.17 -1.04
N ARG A 256 7.81 8.44 0.07
CA ARG A 256 7.91 7.51 1.23
C ARG A 256 6.56 7.12 1.82
N SER A 257 5.55 7.99 1.72
CA SER A 257 4.17 7.73 2.18
C SER A 257 3.34 6.89 1.20
N GLU A 258 3.81 6.65 -0.03
CA GLU A 258 3.16 5.77 -0.99
C GLU A 258 3.29 4.31 -0.54
N THR A 259 2.24 3.53 -0.77
CA THR A 259 2.20 2.12 -0.38
C THR A 259 2.87 1.20 -1.39
N ALA A 260 2.87 1.59 -2.65
CA ALA A 260 3.39 0.79 -3.74
C ALA A 260 4.80 1.25 -4.13
N ARG A 261 5.74 0.31 -4.21
CA ARG A 261 6.96 0.51 -4.99
C ARG A 261 6.58 0.48 -6.45
N ARG A 262 7.09 1.41 -7.24
CA ARG A 262 6.64 1.63 -8.62
C ARG A 262 7.73 1.23 -9.60
N TYR A 263 7.31 0.57 -10.67
CA TYR A 263 8.20 0.09 -11.72
C TYR A 263 7.60 0.41 -13.08
N ARG A 264 8.45 0.72 -14.03
CA ARG A 264 8.08 0.91 -15.43
C ARG A 264 8.83 -0.12 -16.28
N PHE A 265 8.23 -0.60 -17.34
CA PHE A 265 8.92 -1.44 -18.29
C PHE A 265 10.03 -0.66 -18.99
N ASP A 266 11.10 -1.34 -19.40
CA ASP A 266 12.31 -0.76 -19.99
C ASP A 266 12.07 0.09 -21.25
N ASP A 267 11.01 -0.24 -22.00
CA ASP A 267 10.57 0.52 -23.18
C ASP A 267 9.70 1.75 -22.84
N GLY A 268 9.45 2.00 -21.57
CA GLY A 268 8.64 3.12 -21.11
C GLY A 268 7.12 2.93 -21.20
N ILE A 269 6.63 1.78 -21.75
CA ILE A 269 5.21 1.51 -21.95
C ILE A 269 4.68 0.66 -20.81
N GLY A 270 3.72 1.18 -20.04
CA GLY A 270 3.11 0.51 -18.88
C GLY A 270 3.86 0.72 -17.58
N GLU A 271 3.11 0.70 -16.51
CA GLU A 271 3.59 0.85 -15.13
C GLU A 271 2.93 -0.19 -14.24
N ILE A 272 3.72 -0.78 -13.36
CA ILE A 272 3.21 -1.63 -12.29
C ILE A 272 3.64 -1.07 -10.93
N GLY A 273 2.88 -1.41 -9.90
CA GLY A 273 3.24 -1.15 -8.51
C GLY A 273 3.17 -2.43 -7.71
N ILE A 274 3.98 -2.54 -6.65
CA ILE A 274 3.92 -3.66 -5.73
C ILE A 274 3.73 -3.13 -4.33
N ILE A 275 2.66 -3.58 -3.67
CA ILE A 275 2.32 -3.27 -2.29
C ILE A 275 2.66 -4.50 -1.48
N ALA A 276 3.79 -4.44 -0.77
CA ALA A 276 4.40 -5.56 -0.08
C ALA A 276 4.37 -5.35 1.45
N PRO A 277 3.21 -5.42 2.10
CA PRO A 277 3.11 -5.20 3.54
C PRO A 277 3.72 -6.34 4.36
N VAL A 278 3.83 -7.53 3.81
CA VAL A 278 4.31 -8.73 4.50
C VAL A 278 5.82 -8.88 4.32
N SER A 279 6.30 -8.90 3.07
CA SER A 279 7.74 -9.09 2.79
C SER A 279 8.57 -7.80 3.01
N HIS A 280 7.99 -6.62 2.73
CA HIS A 280 8.65 -5.31 2.86
C HIS A 280 7.71 -4.28 3.52
N PRO A 281 7.49 -4.35 4.83
CA PRO A 281 6.63 -3.43 5.56
C PRO A 281 7.07 -1.96 5.39
N PHE A 282 6.10 -1.09 5.12
CA PHE A 282 6.31 0.35 4.92
C PHE A 282 5.66 1.20 6.02
N CYS A 283 5.50 0.64 7.22
CA CYS A 283 4.74 1.21 8.34
C CYS A 283 5.31 2.52 8.86
N GLY A 284 6.63 2.68 8.96
CA GLY A 284 7.30 3.85 9.53
C GLY A 284 6.99 5.18 8.83
N HIS A 285 6.39 5.15 7.63
CA HIS A 285 5.99 6.34 6.87
C HIS A 285 4.49 6.37 6.55
N CYS A 286 3.69 5.57 7.25
CA CYS A 286 2.26 5.44 6.97
C CYS A 286 1.47 6.64 7.53
N SER A 287 0.97 7.50 6.64
CA SER A 287 0.15 8.67 6.96
C SER A 287 -1.36 8.45 6.85
N ARG A 288 -1.83 7.19 6.88
CA ARG A 288 -3.24 6.84 6.64
C ARG A 288 -3.99 6.64 7.95
N ILE A 289 -5.23 7.12 7.97
CA ILE A 289 -6.27 6.74 8.93
C ILE A 289 -7.48 6.26 8.15
N ARG A 290 -8.36 5.55 8.81
CA ARG A 290 -9.61 5.03 8.23
C ARG A 290 -10.79 5.44 9.08
N ILE A 291 -11.89 5.78 8.43
CA ILE A 291 -13.19 5.92 9.08
C ILE A 291 -14.08 4.84 8.51
N THR A 292 -14.58 4.00 9.38
CA THR A 292 -15.47 2.90 9.01
C THR A 292 -16.90 3.40 8.76
N SER A 293 -17.72 2.59 8.07
CA SER A 293 -19.11 2.96 7.76
C SER A 293 -19.99 3.14 9.01
N ASP A 294 -19.60 2.51 10.13
CA ASP A 294 -20.25 2.67 11.45
C ASP A 294 -19.64 3.82 12.28
N GLY A 295 -18.76 4.64 11.66
CA GLY A 295 -18.26 5.88 12.23
C GLY A 295 -17.16 5.71 13.27
N LYS A 296 -16.31 4.71 13.13
CA LYS A 296 -15.14 4.49 14.00
C LYS A 296 -13.85 4.85 13.28
N ILE A 297 -12.87 5.36 14.02
CA ILE A 297 -11.52 5.63 13.49
C ILE A 297 -10.62 4.42 13.76
N ARG A 298 -9.85 4.04 12.74
CA ARG A 298 -8.76 3.06 12.83
C ARG A 298 -7.48 3.71 12.33
N THR A 299 -6.42 3.59 13.10
CA THR A 299 -5.09 4.14 12.80
C THR A 299 -4.28 3.24 11.88
N CYS A 300 -4.53 1.93 11.92
CA CYS A 300 -3.90 0.92 11.08
C CYS A 300 -4.95 0.00 10.46
N LEU A 301 -4.62 -0.62 9.32
CA LEU A 301 -5.43 -1.68 8.71
C LEU A 301 -5.58 -2.87 9.66
N PHE A 302 -4.52 -3.18 10.41
CA PHE A 302 -4.45 -4.31 11.34
C PHE A 302 -4.71 -3.90 12.80
N SER A 303 -5.18 -2.67 13.04
CA SER A 303 -5.54 -2.24 14.39
C SER A 303 -6.55 -3.20 15.00
N VAL A 304 -6.31 -3.60 16.24
CA VAL A 304 -7.27 -4.39 17.02
C VAL A 304 -8.28 -3.51 17.74
N TRP A 305 -8.05 -2.20 17.73
CA TRP A 305 -8.88 -1.20 18.40
C TRP A 305 -9.64 -0.34 17.39
N ASP A 306 -10.90 -0.07 17.74
CA ASP A 306 -11.77 0.89 17.07
C ASP A 306 -12.01 2.08 18.02
N HIS A 307 -11.79 3.31 17.54
CA HIS A 307 -12.06 4.52 18.31
C HIS A 307 -13.41 5.10 17.89
N ASP A 308 -14.37 5.15 18.82
CA ASP A 308 -15.76 5.48 18.52
C ASP A 308 -16.00 6.99 18.34
N LEU A 309 -15.82 7.47 17.12
CA LEU A 309 -16.10 8.83 16.72
C LEU A 309 -17.63 9.09 16.63
N HIS A 310 -18.39 8.08 16.22
CA HIS A 310 -19.83 8.20 16.04
C HIS A 310 -20.55 8.49 17.38
N ALA A 311 -20.11 7.85 18.48
CA ALA A 311 -20.66 8.10 19.80
C ALA A 311 -20.48 9.57 20.20
N LEU A 312 -19.29 10.15 20.04
CA LEU A 312 -19.02 11.56 20.32
C LEU A 312 -19.93 12.50 19.51
N MET A 313 -20.07 12.24 18.21
CA MET A 313 -20.96 13.03 17.35
C MET A 313 -22.41 12.96 17.81
N ARG A 314 -22.90 11.79 18.25
CA ARG A 314 -24.27 11.61 18.74
C ARG A 314 -24.52 12.27 20.07
N HIS A 315 -23.50 12.42 20.92
CA HIS A 315 -23.58 13.16 22.19
C HIS A 315 -23.45 14.68 22.01
N GLY A 316 -23.35 15.18 20.77
CA GLY A 316 -23.33 16.61 20.47
C GLY A 316 -21.98 17.26 20.68
N ALA A 317 -20.87 16.50 20.61
CA ALA A 317 -19.54 17.06 20.69
C ALA A 317 -19.33 18.17 19.64
N SER A 318 -18.68 19.24 20.05
CA SER A 318 -18.29 20.36 19.19
C SER A 318 -17.25 19.95 18.15
N ASP A 319 -17.06 20.79 17.12
CA ASP A 319 -16.02 20.55 16.12
C ASP A 319 -14.61 20.51 16.75
N ASP A 320 -14.34 21.31 17.78
CA ASP A 320 -13.06 21.33 18.48
C ASP A 320 -12.84 20.05 19.30
N GLU A 321 -13.85 19.58 20.04
CA GLU A 321 -13.76 18.30 20.77
C GLU A 321 -13.55 17.11 19.82
N LEU A 322 -14.19 17.12 18.65
CA LEU A 322 -13.98 16.10 17.61
C LEU A 322 -12.57 16.18 17.03
N ALA A 323 -12.02 17.38 16.81
CA ALA A 323 -10.67 17.59 16.34
C ALA A 323 -9.64 17.07 17.34
N ASP A 324 -9.79 17.42 18.61
CA ASP A 324 -8.91 16.97 19.70
C ASP A 324 -8.94 15.43 19.84
N PHE A 325 -10.13 14.84 19.76
CA PHE A 325 -10.26 13.39 19.77
C PHE A 325 -9.51 12.74 18.60
N ILE A 326 -9.66 13.25 17.38
CA ILE A 326 -8.98 12.72 16.19
C ILE A 326 -7.46 12.85 16.35
N ILE A 327 -6.96 13.99 16.83
CA ILE A 327 -5.54 14.21 17.11
C ILE A 327 -5.03 13.19 18.13
N GLY A 328 -5.74 13.00 19.24
CA GLY A 328 -5.39 12.03 20.27
C GLY A 328 -5.38 10.59 19.79
N VAL A 329 -6.26 10.24 18.85
CA VAL A 329 -6.26 8.92 18.20
C VAL A 329 -5.06 8.76 17.27
N VAL A 330 -4.75 9.78 16.47
CA VAL A 330 -3.60 9.76 15.54
C VAL A 330 -2.27 9.65 16.29
N GLN A 331 -2.14 10.29 17.43
CA GLN A 331 -0.95 10.19 18.29
C GLN A 331 -0.70 8.78 18.83
N LYS A 332 -1.75 7.96 18.92
CA LYS A 332 -1.69 6.55 19.36
C LYS A 332 -1.51 5.59 18.19
N LYS A 333 -1.21 6.09 16.99
CA LYS A 333 -1.02 5.24 15.81
C LYS A 333 0.13 4.27 16.04
N GLU A 334 -0.13 3.01 15.73
CA GLU A 334 0.84 1.91 15.81
C GLU A 334 2.07 2.20 14.93
N GLU A 335 3.26 1.95 15.43
CA GLU A 335 4.51 2.11 14.68
C GLU A 335 4.55 1.17 13.48
N ARG A 336 4.08 -0.08 13.68
CA ARG A 336 3.99 -1.09 12.63
C ARG A 336 2.91 -2.13 12.95
N HIS A 337 2.51 -2.88 11.93
CA HIS A 337 1.83 -4.15 12.12
C HIS A 337 2.88 -5.25 12.38
N HIS A 338 2.46 -6.33 13.01
CA HIS A 338 3.32 -7.45 13.40
C HIS A 338 3.03 -8.73 12.59
N ILE A 339 2.56 -8.60 11.34
CA ILE A 339 2.24 -9.75 10.49
C ILE A 339 3.48 -10.64 10.33
N GLY A 340 3.30 -11.94 10.60
CA GLY A 340 4.39 -12.92 10.53
C GLY A 340 5.22 -13.03 11.81
N GLU A 341 4.97 -12.20 12.82
CA GLU A 341 5.61 -12.29 14.14
C GLU A 341 4.78 -13.16 15.09
N PRO A 342 5.41 -13.77 16.11
CA PRO A 342 4.68 -14.67 17.03
C PRO A 342 3.58 -14.00 17.84
N ASP A 343 3.67 -12.69 18.05
CA ASP A 343 2.72 -11.85 18.81
C ASP A 343 1.65 -11.20 17.92
N PHE A 344 1.61 -11.54 16.65
CA PHE A 344 0.63 -10.96 15.74
C PHE A 344 -0.79 -11.37 16.10
N VAL A 345 -1.64 -10.38 16.35
CA VAL A 345 -3.08 -10.57 16.57
C VAL A 345 -3.81 -10.11 15.31
N PRO A 346 -4.56 -10.99 14.63
CA PRO A 346 -5.35 -10.61 13.46
C PRO A 346 -6.37 -9.53 13.82
N ALA A 347 -6.64 -8.63 12.85
CA ALA A 347 -7.65 -7.61 13.02
C ALA A 347 -9.02 -8.23 13.35
N SER A 348 -9.80 -7.56 14.20
CA SER A 348 -11.15 -7.99 14.58
C SER A 348 -12.17 -7.84 13.45
N ARG A 349 -11.83 -7.13 12.39
CA ARG A 349 -12.68 -6.85 11.22
C ARG A 349 -12.00 -7.27 9.95
N THR A 350 -12.79 -7.81 9.03
CA THR A 350 -12.33 -8.17 7.68
C THR A 350 -12.21 -6.95 6.79
N MET A 351 -11.55 -7.10 5.64
CA MET A 351 -11.31 -6.03 4.68
C MET A 351 -12.59 -5.31 4.24
N VAL A 352 -13.69 -6.05 4.06
CA VAL A 352 -14.99 -5.50 3.66
C VAL A 352 -15.55 -4.50 4.68
N HIS A 353 -15.26 -4.69 5.96
CA HIS A 353 -15.77 -3.84 7.05
C HIS A 353 -14.90 -2.62 7.33
N ILE A 354 -13.64 -2.63 6.88
CA ILE A 354 -12.67 -1.57 7.16
C ILE A 354 -12.25 -0.76 5.93
N GLY A 355 -12.83 -1.07 4.78
CA GLY A 355 -12.61 -0.34 3.54
C GLY A 355 -11.29 -0.74 2.86
N GLY A 356 -11.35 -1.78 2.06
CA GLY A 356 -10.27 -2.31 1.23
C GLY A 356 -10.08 -1.58 -0.08
#